data_bcef08b54bc767807a008fc27eed7ccd
#
_entry.id   bcef08b54bc767807a008fc27eed7ccd
#
_cell.length_a   1.000
_cell.length_b   1.000
_cell.length_c   1.000
_cell.angle_alpha   90.00
_cell.angle_beta   90.00
_cell.angle_gamma   90.00
#
_symmetry.space_group_name_H-M   'P 1'
#
loop_
_entity.id
_entity.type
_entity.pdbx_description
1 polymer ?
#
loop_
_entity_poly.entity_id
_entity_poly.type
_entity_poly.pdbx_seq_one_letter_code
_entity_poly.pdbx_strand_id
1 'polypeptide(L)'
;AGFRRVAFIIKHEIEKTFRETIGARMEKFFHVAYVYQELDCLPEGFTVPEGRVKPWGTNHAILVARDAVHEPFAVINADDFYGAEAFRTIAEYLRGLDGASGRYCMVAYKLSRTLSENGTVSRGVCSVNAAGDLTGMVEHTQIERTAAGIVDHGANGDEPLAEDTPVSMNLFGFTPDYFAHSEAFFRSFLQESAGNLKAECYIPSMVNKLIADGTASVRVLRSPAQWFGVTYKEDKPLLVANLKKMIRAGIYPEYLWR
;
A
#
# COMPACT_ATOMS: atom_id res chain seq x y z
N ALA A 1 12.07 -9.88 9.12
CA ALA A 1 10.79 -9.53 9.73
C ALA A 1 9.97 -10.77 10.12
N GLY A 2 10.17 -11.91 9.45
CA GLY A 2 9.53 -13.19 9.81
C GLY A 2 8.32 -13.55 8.96
N PHE A 3 7.99 -12.79 7.93
CA PHE A 3 7.01 -13.23 6.93
C PHE A 3 7.54 -14.48 6.21
N ARG A 4 6.67 -15.49 6.05
CA ARG A 4 7.01 -16.77 5.41
C ARG A 4 6.16 -17.05 4.18
N ARG A 5 5.05 -16.34 4.03
CA ARG A 5 4.12 -16.45 2.90
C ARG A 5 4.07 -15.14 2.14
N VAL A 6 3.97 -15.23 0.84
CA VAL A 6 3.78 -14.08 -0.05
C VAL A 6 2.68 -14.43 -1.05
N ALA A 7 1.66 -13.62 -1.13
CA ALA A 7 0.65 -13.69 -2.18
C ALA A 7 0.94 -12.58 -3.20
N PHE A 8 1.29 -12.96 -4.42
CA PHE A 8 1.44 -12.03 -5.53
C PHE A 8 0.12 -11.88 -6.25
N ILE A 9 -0.37 -10.66 -6.29
CA ILE A 9 -1.58 -10.30 -7.01
C ILE A 9 -1.15 -9.80 -8.37
N ILE A 10 -1.42 -10.58 -9.40
CA ILE A 10 -0.98 -10.36 -10.78
C ILE A 10 -2.17 -10.50 -11.74
N LYS A 11 -1.93 -10.34 -13.03
CA LYS A 11 -2.85 -10.73 -14.10
C LYS A 11 -2.37 -12.01 -14.77
N HIS A 12 -3.29 -12.79 -15.32
CA HIS A 12 -2.94 -14.01 -16.07
C HIS A 12 -1.99 -13.72 -17.24
N GLU A 13 -2.16 -12.58 -17.90
CA GLU A 13 -1.33 -12.20 -19.06
C GLU A 13 0.17 -12.12 -18.75
N ILE A 14 0.55 -11.80 -17.51
CA ILE A 14 1.96 -11.69 -17.09
C ILE A 14 2.45 -12.91 -16.31
N GLU A 15 1.58 -13.87 -15.99
CA GLU A 15 1.89 -14.99 -15.07
C GLU A 15 3.16 -15.72 -15.45
N LYS A 16 3.29 -16.15 -16.71
CA LYS A 16 4.45 -16.92 -17.15
C LYS A 16 5.74 -16.17 -16.92
N THR A 17 5.83 -14.94 -17.43
CA THR A 17 7.03 -14.11 -17.29
C THR A 17 7.32 -13.78 -15.83
N PHE A 18 6.28 -13.51 -15.04
CA PHE A 18 6.43 -13.21 -13.61
C PHE A 18 6.97 -14.42 -12.84
N ARG A 19 6.42 -15.62 -13.08
CA ARG A 19 6.90 -16.86 -12.44
C ARG A 19 8.35 -17.16 -12.80
N GLU A 20 8.72 -17.03 -14.08
CA GLU A 20 10.08 -17.31 -14.56
C GLU A 20 11.12 -16.32 -14.02
N THR A 21 10.74 -15.07 -13.78
CA THR A 21 11.68 -14.00 -13.35
C THR A 21 11.69 -13.79 -11.84
N ILE A 22 10.56 -13.43 -11.26
CA ILE A 22 10.42 -13.07 -9.85
C ILE A 22 10.04 -14.30 -9.02
N GLY A 23 9.01 -15.05 -9.47
CA GLY A 23 8.46 -16.20 -8.78
C GLY A 23 9.52 -17.25 -8.47
N ALA A 24 10.23 -17.72 -9.46
CA ALA A 24 11.28 -18.76 -9.32
C ALA A 24 12.37 -18.41 -8.29
N ARG A 25 12.58 -17.10 -8.05
CA ARG A 25 13.49 -16.61 -7.02
C ARG A 25 12.84 -16.61 -5.65
N MET A 26 11.60 -16.10 -5.57
CA MET A 26 10.89 -15.95 -4.31
C MET A 26 10.48 -17.30 -3.70
N GLU A 27 10.11 -18.27 -4.53
CA GLU A 27 9.74 -19.63 -4.12
C GLU A 27 10.87 -20.39 -3.40
N LYS A 28 12.11 -19.97 -3.54
CA LYS A 28 13.25 -20.53 -2.79
C LYS A 28 13.25 -20.12 -1.31
N PHE A 29 12.55 -19.04 -0.96
CA PHE A 29 12.61 -18.44 0.38
C PHE A 29 11.25 -18.33 1.05
N PHE A 30 10.16 -18.37 0.28
CA PHE A 30 8.80 -18.16 0.75
C PHE A 30 7.84 -19.21 0.19
N HIS A 31 6.76 -19.46 0.92
CA HIS A 31 5.59 -20.08 0.36
C HIS A 31 4.84 -19.03 -0.50
N VAL A 32 4.87 -19.21 -1.80
CA VAL A 32 4.30 -18.25 -2.75
C VAL A 32 2.94 -18.70 -3.21
N ALA A 33 1.95 -17.81 -3.12
CA ALA A 33 0.66 -17.92 -3.80
C ALA A 33 0.59 -16.91 -4.95
N TYR A 34 -0.01 -17.30 -6.06
CA TYR A 34 -0.33 -16.40 -7.16
C TYR A 34 -1.83 -16.24 -7.21
N VAL A 35 -2.27 -14.99 -7.15
CA VAL A 35 -3.67 -14.59 -7.14
C VAL A 35 -3.90 -13.65 -8.31
N TYR A 36 -5.05 -13.76 -8.95
CA TYR A 36 -5.29 -13.03 -10.18
C TYR A 36 -6.34 -11.96 -9.97
N GLN A 37 -5.98 -10.72 -10.30
CA GLN A 37 -6.90 -9.60 -10.33
C GLN A 37 -7.34 -9.36 -11.77
N GLU A 38 -8.49 -9.94 -12.13
CA GLU A 38 -9.11 -9.73 -13.43
C GLU A 38 -10.38 -8.87 -13.31
N LEU A 39 -10.86 -8.33 -14.44
CA LEU A 39 -12.04 -7.46 -14.44
C LEU A 39 -13.32 -8.20 -14.05
N ASP A 40 -13.40 -9.48 -14.36
CA ASP A 40 -14.53 -10.37 -14.08
C ASP A 40 -14.48 -11.01 -12.68
N CYS A 41 -13.45 -10.75 -11.89
CA CYS A 41 -13.42 -11.13 -10.47
C CYS A 41 -14.38 -10.24 -9.66
N LEU A 42 -15.68 -10.40 -9.92
CA LEU A 42 -16.76 -9.60 -9.32
C LEU A 42 -17.60 -10.44 -8.37
N PRO A 43 -18.21 -9.82 -7.35
CA PRO A 43 -19.21 -10.47 -6.52
C PRO A 43 -20.44 -10.87 -7.35
N GLU A 44 -21.15 -11.91 -6.89
CA GLU A 44 -22.39 -12.35 -7.52
C GLU A 44 -23.38 -11.18 -7.72
N GLY A 45 -24.01 -11.14 -8.89
CA GLY A 45 -24.97 -10.11 -9.28
C GLY A 45 -24.36 -8.89 -10.01
N PHE A 46 -23.04 -8.84 -10.18
CA PHE A 46 -22.36 -7.79 -10.94
C PHE A 46 -21.73 -8.35 -12.21
N THR A 47 -21.65 -7.50 -13.23
CA THR A 47 -21.02 -7.80 -14.51
C THR A 47 -20.05 -6.69 -14.90
N VAL A 48 -19.04 -7.03 -15.69
CA VAL A 48 -18.09 -6.02 -16.20
C VAL A 48 -18.81 -5.08 -17.15
N PRO A 49 -18.83 -3.75 -16.91
CA PRO A 49 -19.42 -2.79 -17.83
C PRO A 49 -18.73 -2.83 -19.19
N GLU A 50 -19.51 -2.71 -20.26
CA GLU A 50 -18.98 -2.61 -21.61
C GLU A 50 -17.98 -1.46 -21.74
N GLY A 51 -16.82 -1.73 -22.36
CA GLY A 51 -15.74 -0.76 -22.55
C GLY A 51 -14.83 -0.53 -21.35
N ARG A 52 -15.06 -1.20 -20.21
CA ARG A 52 -14.13 -1.09 -19.08
C ARG A 52 -12.85 -1.88 -19.32
N VAL A 53 -11.71 -1.19 -19.23
CA VAL A 53 -10.36 -1.78 -19.31
C VAL A 53 -9.54 -1.53 -18.04
N LYS A 54 -9.99 -0.57 -17.20
CA LYS A 54 -9.27 -0.17 -16.00
C LYS A 54 -9.54 -1.17 -14.87
N PRO A 55 -8.50 -1.66 -14.14
CA PRO A 55 -8.67 -2.48 -12.94
C PRO A 55 -9.56 -1.79 -11.89
N TRP A 56 -10.12 -2.57 -10.98
CA TRP A 56 -11.06 -2.08 -9.96
C TRP A 56 -10.40 -1.35 -8.79
N GLY A 57 -9.08 -1.25 -8.76
CA GLY A 57 -8.32 -0.55 -7.74
C GLY A 57 -7.69 -1.46 -6.68
N THR A 58 -6.98 -0.84 -5.73
CA THR A 58 -6.13 -1.55 -4.77
C THR A 58 -6.91 -2.32 -3.71
N ASN A 59 -8.12 -1.87 -3.33
CA ASN A 59 -8.96 -2.65 -2.42
C ASN A 59 -9.44 -3.96 -3.06
N HIS A 60 -9.82 -3.94 -4.33
CA HIS A 60 -10.18 -5.15 -5.07
C HIS A 60 -8.98 -6.08 -5.24
N ALA A 61 -7.77 -5.54 -5.42
CA ALA A 61 -6.57 -6.35 -5.47
C ALA A 61 -6.36 -7.17 -4.18
N ILE A 62 -6.63 -6.59 -3.00
CA ILE A 62 -6.58 -7.35 -1.75
C ILE A 62 -7.72 -8.35 -1.69
N LEU A 63 -8.93 -7.96 -2.06
CA LEU A 63 -10.13 -8.79 -1.95
C LEU A 63 -9.99 -10.13 -2.68
N VAL A 64 -9.38 -10.15 -3.88
CA VAL A 64 -9.18 -11.40 -4.62
C VAL A 64 -8.21 -12.36 -3.94
N ALA A 65 -7.44 -11.92 -2.94
CA ALA A 65 -6.52 -12.77 -2.18
C ALA A 65 -7.17 -13.48 -0.99
N ARG A 66 -8.47 -13.33 -0.73
CA ARG A 66 -9.17 -13.85 0.45
C ARG A 66 -9.01 -15.35 0.66
N ASP A 67 -9.01 -16.12 -0.43
CA ASP A 67 -8.91 -17.60 -0.35
C ASP A 67 -7.45 -18.08 -0.17
N ALA A 68 -6.48 -17.19 -0.29
CA ALA A 68 -5.06 -17.47 -0.10
C ALA A 68 -4.50 -16.97 1.23
N VAL A 69 -5.23 -16.09 1.95
CA VAL A 69 -4.73 -15.39 3.14
C VAL A 69 -5.72 -15.56 4.29
N HIS A 70 -5.31 -16.30 5.33
CA HIS A 70 -6.16 -16.67 6.48
C HIS A 70 -5.57 -16.25 7.84
N GLU A 71 -4.49 -15.53 7.84
CA GLU A 71 -3.76 -15.03 9.02
C GLU A 71 -3.57 -13.51 8.92
N PRO A 72 -3.21 -12.80 10.01
CA PRO A 72 -2.85 -11.39 9.93
C PRO A 72 -1.78 -11.14 8.87
N PHE A 73 -1.97 -10.15 8.02
CA PHE A 73 -1.16 -9.94 6.83
C PHE A 73 -0.80 -8.48 6.61
N ALA A 74 0.31 -8.26 5.93
CA ALA A 74 0.72 -6.94 5.45
C ALA A 74 0.46 -6.82 3.94
N VAL A 75 0.10 -5.61 3.52
CA VAL A 75 -0.08 -5.23 2.12
C VAL A 75 0.98 -4.21 1.75
N ILE A 76 1.58 -4.38 0.58
CA ILE A 76 2.56 -3.46 0.01
C ILE A 76 2.31 -3.28 -1.50
N ASN A 77 2.79 -2.19 -2.04
CA ASN A 77 3.00 -2.06 -3.48
C ASN A 77 4.24 -2.85 -3.88
N ALA A 78 4.19 -3.57 -4.98
CA ALA A 78 5.28 -4.47 -5.41
C ALA A 78 6.49 -3.72 -5.98
N ASP A 79 6.33 -2.47 -6.35
CA ASP A 79 7.33 -1.59 -7.00
C ASP A 79 7.95 -0.55 -6.04
N ASP A 80 7.56 -0.57 -4.75
CA ASP A 80 8.06 0.34 -3.74
C ASP A 80 9.15 -0.28 -2.85
N PHE A 81 10.09 0.54 -2.42
CA PHE A 81 11.08 0.18 -1.40
C PHE A 81 10.71 0.78 -0.05
N TYR A 82 10.34 -0.07 0.90
CA TYR A 82 9.85 0.32 2.22
C TYR A 82 10.93 0.37 3.32
N GLY A 83 12.07 -0.29 3.10
CA GLY A 83 13.11 -0.44 4.10
C GLY A 83 12.84 -1.56 5.12
N ALA A 84 13.90 -2.19 5.62
CA ALA A 84 13.80 -3.35 6.51
C ALA A 84 13.09 -3.03 7.84
N GLU A 85 13.29 -1.82 8.37
CA GLU A 85 12.67 -1.39 9.63
C GLU A 85 11.15 -1.34 9.55
N ALA A 86 10.59 -0.87 8.44
CA ALA A 86 9.14 -0.83 8.26
C ALA A 86 8.52 -2.23 8.31
N PHE A 87 9.17 -3.21 7.68
CA PHE A 87 8.74 -4.61 7.75
C PHE A 87 8.87 -5.23 9.15
N ARG A 88 9.89 -4.85 9.93
CA ARG A 88 10.01 -5.30 11.33
C ARG A 88 8.89 -4.71 12.17
N THR A 89 8.68 -3.41 12.07
CA THR A 89 7.65 -2.67 12.81
C THR A 89 6.25 -3.23 12.57
N ILE A 90 5.87 -3.45 11.31
CA ILE A 90 4.54 -3.99 11.00
C ILE A 90 4.42 -5.46 11.44
N ALA A 91 5.47 -6.27 11.25
CA ALA A 91 5.45 -7.67 11.65
C ALA A 91 5.34 -7.86 13.17
N GLU A 92 5.98 -7.01 13.97
CA GLU A 92 5.86 -7.02 15.43
C GLU A 92 4.44 -6.74 15.87
N TYR A 93 3.80 -5.73 15.27
CA TYR A 93 2.41 -5.40 15.58
C TYR A 93 1.45 -6.53 15.19
N LEU A 94 1.58 -7.07 13.97
CA LEU A 94 0.70 -8.13 13.46
C LEU A 94 0.75 -9.41 14.30
N ARG A 95 1.91 -9.78 14.86
CA ARG A 95 2.04 -10.94 15.77
C ARG A 95 1.18 -10.81 17.01
N GLY A 96 0.92 -9.59 17.48
CA GLY A 96 0.05 -9.32 18.62
C GLY A 96 -1.45 -9.32 18.30
N LEU A 97 -1.83 -9.54 17.03
CA LEU A 97 -3.21 -9.49 16.56
C LEU A 97 -3.84 -10.87 16.32
N ASP A 98 -3.20 -11.95 16.73
CA ASP A 98 -3.75 -13.28 16.56
C ASP A 98 -5.14 -13.39 17.21
N GLY A 99 -6.14 -13.82 16.43
CA GLY A 99 -7.54 -13.87 16.86
C GLY A 99 -8.24 -12.52 17.05
N ALA A 100 -7.57 -11.39 16.77
CA ALA A 100 -8.20 -10.07 16.82
C ALA A 100 -9.04 -9.81 15.56
N SER A 101 -10.05 -8.95 15.72
CA SER A 101 -10.92 -8.47 14.62
C SER A 101 -11.06 -6.95 14.72
N GLY A 102 -11.13 -6.27 13.57
CA GLY A 102 -11.27 -4.80 13.49
C GLY A 102 -10.08 -4.01 14.04
N ARG A 103 -8.93 -4.68 14.21
CA ARG A 103 -7.70 -4.06 14.69
C ARG A 103 -6.64 -4.11 13.60
N TYR A 104 -6.48 -3.01 12.93
CA TYR A 104 -5.56 -2.86 11.80
C TYR A 104 -4.38 -1.96 12.15
N CYS A 105 -3.42 -1.88 11.27
CA CYS A 105 -2.32 -0.92 11.39
C CYS A 105 -1.88 -0.44 10.01
N MET A 106 -1.08 0.62 10.02
CA MET A 106 -0.33 1.07 8.86
C MET A 106 1.03 1.58 9.30
N VAL A 107 2.02 1.54 8.42
CA VAL A 107 3.28 2.22 8.64
C VAL A 107 3.25 3.56 7.94
N ALA A 108 3.31 4.64 8.70
CA ALA A 108 3.42 5.99 8.17
C ALA A 108 4.90 6.40 8.07
N TYR A 109 5.19 7.12 7.00
CA TYR A 109 6.50 7.74 6.75
C TYR A 109 6.42 9.24 6.99
N LYS A 110 7.55 9.87 7.30
CA LYS A 110 7.64 11.34 7.29
C LYS A 110 7.54 11.82 5.85
N LEU A 111 6.71 12.83 5.59
CA LEU A 111 6.54 13.40 4.26
C LEU A 111 7.87 13.74 3.60
N SER A 112 8.79 14.38 4.34
CA SER A 112 10.12 14.73 3.86
C SER A 112 10.97 13.57 3.34
N ARG A 113 10.59 12.33 3.67
CA ARG A 113 11.30 11.10 3.25
C ARG A 113 10.62 10.38 2.10
N THR A 114 9.65 11.01 1.47
CA THR A 114 8.85 10.40 0.38
C THR A 114 8.74 11.30 -0.86
N LEU A 115 9.41 12.44 -0.86
CA LEU A 115 9.38 13.39 -1.98
C LEU A 115 10.29 12.95 -3.12
N SER A 116 10.02 13.46 -4.31
CA SER A 116 10.90 13.41 -5.47
C SER A 116 11.56 14.77 -5.69
N GLU A 117 12.80 14.78 -6.20
CA GLU A 117 13.47 15.99 -6.66
C GLU A 117 13.08 16.35 -8.10
N ASN A 118 12.30 15.51 -8.76
CA ASN A 118 11.98 15.61 -10.19
C ASN A 118 10.57 16.13 -10.47
N GLY A 119 9.81 16.48 -9.42
CA GLY A 119 8.46 17.05 -9.56
C GLY A 119 7.53 16.71 -8.41
N THR A 120 6.26 17.06 -8.59
CA THR A 120 5.23 16.82 -7.58
C THR A 120 4.94 15.34 -7.39
N VAL A 121 4.49 14.98 -6.18
CA VAL A 121 4.10 13.62 -5.81
C VAL A 121 2.71 13.61 -5.19
N SER A 122 2.05 12.43 -5.25
CA SER A 122 0.78 12.20 -4.56
C SER A 122 1.01 11.42 -3.28
N ARG A 123 0.42 11.85 -2.15
CA ARG A 123 0.55 11.19 -0.84
C ARG A 123 -0.74 11.19 -0.06
N GLY A 124 -1.06 10.08 0.57
CA GLY A 124 -2.14 10.00 1.56
C GLY A 124 -1.71 10.63 2.88
N VAL A 125 -2.05 11.90 3.09
CA VAL A 125 -1.76 12.61 4.34
C VAL A 125 -2.66 12.08 5.45
N CYS A 126 -2.04 11.65 6.57
CA CYS A 126 -2.70 10.98 7.67
C CYS A 126 -3.00 11.94 8.83
N SER A 127 -4.23 11.94 9.30
CA SER A 127 -4.61 12.54 10.58
C SER A 127 -4.54 11.47 11.69
N VAL A 128 -3.86 11.78 12.79
CA VAL A 128 -3.58 10.82 13.88
C VAL A 128 -4.01 11.44 15.21
N ASN A 129 -4.75 10.69 16.01
CA ASN A 129 -5.16 11.14 17.34
C ASN A 129 -4.03 10.99 18.39
N ALA A 130 -4.27 11.50 19.60
CA ALA A 130 -3.30 11.44 20.70
C ALA A 130 -2.97 10.01 21.16
N ALA A 131 -3.86 9.03 20.89
CA ALA A 131 -3.61 7.62 21.17
C ALA A 131 -2.72 6.96 20.11
N GLY A 132 -2.47 7.63 18.97
CA GLY A 132 -1.69 7.11 17.86
C GLY A 132 -2.49 6.30 16.84
N ASP A 133 -3.83 6.47 16.84
CA ASP A 133 -4.69 5.83 15.85
C ASP A 133 -5.03 6.79 14.72
N LEU A 134 -5.15 6.26 13.53
CA LEU A 134 -5.58 6.97 12.34
C LEU A 134 -7.02 7.45 12.51
N THR A 135 -7.27 8.72 12.26
CA THR A 135 -8.64 9.31 12.26
C THR A 135 -9.14 9.63 10.86
N GLY A 136 -8.25 9.66 9.89
CA GLY A 136 -8.57 9.86 8.49
C GLY A 136 -7.31 10.00 7.64
N MET A 137 -7.50 9.84 6.34
CA MET A 137 -6.44 9.95 5.34
C MET A 137 -6.99 10.65 4.10
N VAL A 138 -6.27 11.67 3.64
CA VAL A 138 -6.65 12.47 2.46
C VAL A 138 -5.52 12.41 1.45
N GLU A 139 -5.85 12.10 0.20
CA GLU A 139 -4.88 12.11 -0.90
C GLU A 139 -4.61 13.55 -1.35
N HIS A 140 -3.35 13.98 -1.22
CA HIS A 140 -2.82 15.23 -1.75
C HIS A 140 -1.97 14.90 -2.98
N THR A 141 -2.29 15.49 -4.13
CA THR A 141 -1.77 15.02 -5.42
C THR A 141 -0.66 15.88 -6.02
N GLN A 142 -0.36 17.02 -5.42
CA GLN A 142 0.59 17.99 -5.97
C GLN A 142 1.57 18.49 -4.91
N ILE A 143 2.20 17.57 -4.19
CA ILE A 143 3.14 17.90 -3.13
C ILE A 143 4.56 17.98 -3.69
N GLU A 144 5.27 19.08 -3.42
CA GLU A 144 6.68 19.20 -3.73
C GLU A 144 7.47 19.97 -2.67
N ARG A 145 8.79 19.88 -2.78
CA ARG A 145 9.71 20.68 -1.98
C ARG A 145 10.06 21.97 -2.72
N THR A 146 9.79 23.10 -2.09
CA THR A 146 10.15 24.43 -2.56
C THR A 146 11.25 25.03 -1.68
N ALA A 147 11.76 26.23 -2.05
CA ALA A 147 12.68 26.99 -1.21
C ALA A 147 12.06 27.40 0.14
N ALA A 148 10.74 27.50 0.21
CA ALA A 148 9.98 27.87 1.43
C ALA A 148 9.62 26.68 2.32
N GLY A 149 9.85 25.45 1.87
CA GLY A 149 9.47 24.22 2.55
C GLY A 149 8.68 23.25 1.66
N ILE A 150 7.94 22.33 2.28
CA ILE A 150 7.07 21.42 1.55
C ILE A 150 5.70 22.07 1.37
N VAL A 151 5.18 22.02 0.15
CA VAL A 151 3.90 22.64 -0.23
C VAL A 151 3.05 21.64 -1.01
N ASP A 152 1.76 21.61 -0.72
CA ASP A 152 0.75 21.01 -1.60
C ASP A 152 0.09 22.11 -2.43
N HIS A 153 0.13 21.98 -3.75
CA HIS A 153 -0.52 22.87 -4.71
C HIS A 153 -1.95 22.40 -5.00
N GLY A 154 -2.75 22.33 -3.94
CA GLY A 154 -4.14 21.85 -4.03
C GLY A 154 -5.08 22.82 -4.77
N ALA A 155 -6.31 22.37 -5.01
CA ALA A 155 -7.33 23.15 -5.70
C ALA A 155 -7.71 24.47 -5.00
N ASN A 156 -7.44 24.56 -3.68
CA ASN A 156 -7.75 25.74 -2.86
C ASN A 156 -6.54 26.69 -2.70
N GLY A 157 -5.45 26.43 -3.42
CA GLY A 157 -4.19 27.16 -3.33
C GLY A 157 -3.09 26.40 -2.60
N ASP A 158 -1.97 27.04 -2.42
CA ASP A 158 -0.77 26.49 -1.79
C ASP A 158 -0.96 26.31 -0.29
N GLU A 159 -0.80 25.07 0.19
CA GLU A 159 -0.86 24.72 1.61
C GLU A 159 0.51 24.22 2.09
N PRO A 160 1.13 24.87 3.11
CA PRO A 160 2.39 24.40 3.65
C PRO A 160 2.19 23.13 4.49
N LEU A 161 3.05 22.14 4.28
CA LEU A 161 3.05 20.88 5.01
C LEU A 161 4.31 20.73 5.85
N ALA A 162 4.18 20.19 7.07
CA ALA A 162 5.34 19.96 7.93
C ALA A 162 6.21 18.81 7.43
N GLU A 163 7.52 18.89 7.65
CA GLU A 163 8.51 17.86 7.28
C GLU A 163 8.18 16.48 7.85
N ASP A 164 7.59 16.44 9.04
CA ASP A 164 7.27 15.22 9.76
C ASP A 164 5.80 14.81 9.66
N THR A 165 5.03 15.47 8.79
CA THR A 165 3.66 15.08 8.46
C THR A 165 3.63 13.59 8.14
N PRO A 166 2.78 12.79 8.83
CA PRO A 166 2.69 11.36 8.56
C PRO A 166 1.94 11.11 7.24
N VAL A 167 2.54 10.32 6.35
CA VAL A 167 1.93 9.95 5.07
C VAL A 167 1.89 8.45 4.87
N SER A 168 0.85 7.99 4.21
CA SER A 168 0.69 6.61 3.76
C SER A 168 1.45 6.37 2.47
N MET A 169 2.15 5.22 2.43
CA MET A 169 2.75 4.66 1.23
C MET A 169 2.17 3.27 0.94
N ASN A 170 0.91 3.04 1.31
CA ASN A 170 0.19 1.76 1.13
C ASN A 170 0.82 0.55 1.86
N LEU A 171 1.58 0.79 2.95
CA LEU A 171 2.01 -0.29 3.84
C LEU A 171 0.99 -0.45 4.96
N PHE A 172 0.03 -1.34 4.78
CA PHE A 172 -1.03 -1.65 5.75
C PHE A 172 -0.87 -3.04 6.34
N GLY A 173 -1.39 -3.23 7.54
CA GLY A 173 -1.54 -4.50 8.21
C GLY A 173 -3.00 -4.75 8.61
N PHE A 174 -3.52 -5.90 8.23
CA PHE A 174 -4.91 -6.27 8.44
C PHE A 174 -5.04 -7.63 9.10
N THR A 175 -6.17 -7.86 9.74
CA THR A 175 -6.64 -9.18 10.16
C THR A 175 -7.62 -9.74 9.11
N PRO A 176 -7.87 -11.06 9.03
CA PRO A 176 -8.65 -11.69 7.96
C PRO A 176 -10.11 -11.20 7.83
N ASP A 177 -10.68 -10.63 8.90
CA ASP A 177 -12.01 -10.00 8.87
C ASP A 177 -12.10 -8.84 7.87
N TYR A 178 -10.95 -8.23 7.50
CA TYR A 178 -10.88 -7.23 6.44
C TYR A 178 -11.54 -7.68 5.15
N PHE A 179 -11.45 -8.96 4.78
CA PHE A 179 -12.01 -9.47 3.53
C PHE A 179 -13.53 -9.36 3.48
N ALA A 180 -14.22 -9.63 4.59
CA ALA A 180 -15.68 -9.49 4.66
C ALA A 180 -16.09 -7.99 4.54
N HIS A 181 -15.39 -7.11 5.23
CA HIS A 181 -15.62 -5.66 5.12
C HIS A 181 -15.30 -5.13 3.72
N SER A 182 -14.20 -5.62 3.13
CA SER A 182 -13.77 -5.25 1.77
C SER A 182 -14.80 -5.66 0.72
N GLU A 183 -15.38 -6.87 0.84
CA GLU A 183 -16.42 -7.31 -0.09
C GLU A 183 -17.68 -6.45 0.02
N ALA A 184 -18.14 -6.17 1.23
CA ALA A 184 -19.29 -5.30 1.45
C ALA A 184 -19.07 -3.90 0.88
N PHE A 185 -17.89 -3.31 1.14
CA PHE A 185 -17.50 -2.02 0.60
C PHE A 185 -17.42 -2.02 -0.93
N PHE A 186 -16.84 -3.07 -1.51
CA PHE A 186 -16.71 -3.20 -2.96
C PHE A 186 -18.06 -3.33 -3.66
N ARG A 187 -19.03 -4.05 -3.05
CA ARG A 187 -20.41 -4.11 -3.56
C ARG A 187 -21.08 -2.73 -3.60
N SER A 188 -20.96 -1.94 -2.53
CA SER A 188 -21.47 -0.56 -2.49
C SER A 188 -20.79 0.31 -3.53
N PHE A 189 -19.46 0.22 -3.64
CA PHE A 189 -18.68 0.93 -4.66
C PHE A 189 -19.16 0.61 -6.09
N LEU A 190 -19.41 -0.65 -6.41
CA LEU A 190 -19.89 -1.06 -7.74
C LEU A 190 -21.27 -0.48 -8.06
N GLN A 191 -22.15 -0.37 -7.06
CA GLN A 191 -23.49 0.25 -7.22
C GLN A 191 -23.36 1.77 -7.42
N GLU A 192 -22.58 2.45 -6.60
CA GLU A 192 -22.41 3.92 -6.63
C GLU A 192 -21.64 4.39 -7.86
N SER A 193 -20.69 3.59 -8.34
CA SER A 193 -19.87 3.93 -9.52
C SER A 193 -20.39 3.36 -10.84
N ALA A 194 -21.63 2.87 -10.86
CA ALA A 194 -22.26 2.35 -12.08
C ALA A 194 -22.17 3.37 -13.23
N GLY A 195 -21.63 2.92 -14.35
CA GLY A 195 -21.40 3.77 -15.53
C GLY A 195 -20.07 4.55 -15.55
N ASN A 196 -19.33 4.60 -14.45
CA ASN A 196 -17.98 5.20 -14.45
C ASN A 196 -16.92 4.13 -14.76
N LEU A 197 -16.51 4.05 -16.03
CA LEU A 197 -15.52 3.07 -16.50
C LEU A 197 -14.10 3.27 -15.92
N LYS A 198 -13.84 4.40 -15.26
CA LYS A 198 -12.54 4.75 -14.70
C LYS A 198 -12.50 4.74 -13.16
N ALA A 199 -13.65 4.51 -12.49
CA ALA A 199 -13.70 4.47 -11.03
C ALA A 199 -12.82 3.35 -10.47
N GLU A 200 -12.13 3.61 -9.36
CA GLU A 200 -11.28 2.66 -8.65
C GLU A 200 -11.61 2.64 -7.16
N CYS A 201 -11.70 1.44 -6.62
CA CYS A 201 -11.91 1.18 -5.20
C CYS A 201 -10.54 1.09 -4.51
N TYR A 202 -10.17 2.13 -3.77
CA TYR A 202 -8.86 2.23 -3.12
C TYR A 202 -8.88 1.77 -1.67
N ILE A 203 -7.74 1.25 -1.19
CA ILE A 203 -7.52 0.91 0.23
C ILE A 203 -7.82 2.11 1.14
N PRO A 204 -7.29 3.34 0.89
CA PRO A 204 -7.57 4.50 1.71
C PRO A 204 -9.07 4.79 1.91
N SER A 205 -9.87 4.68 0.85
CA SER A 205 -11.31 4.92 0.92
C SER A 205 -12.01 3.90 1.80
N MET A 206 -11.63 2.62 1.67
CA MET A 206 -12.14 1.54 2.51
C MET A 206 -11.75 1.76 3.99
N VAL A 207 -10.48 2.07 4.26
CA VAL A 207 -9.98 2.31 5.61
C VAL A 207 -10.70 3.48 6.26
N ASN A 208 -10.85 4.61 5.55
CA ASN A 208 -11.58 5.78 6.05
C ASN A 208 -13.03 5.44 6.42
N LYS A 209 -13.70 4.64 5.59
CA LYS A 209 -15.08 4.20 5.87
C LYS A 209 -15.15 3.38 7.15
N LEU A 210 -14.27 2.39 7.33
CA LEU A 210 -14.27 1.55 8.54
C LEU A 210 -14.00 2.34 9.81
N ILE A 211 -13.12 3.35 9.75
CA ILE A 211 -12.85 4.26 10.86
C ILE A 211 -14.08 5.12 11.16
N ALA A 212 -14.68 5.71 10.14
CA ALA A 212 -15.85 6.57 10.29
C ALA A 212 -17.07 5.83 10.86
N ASP A 213 -17.25 4.58 10.48
CA ASP A 213 -18.33 3.72 10.98
C ASP A 213 -18.03 3.14 12.38
N GLY A 214 -16.82 3.33 12.91
CA GLY A 214 -16.40 2.71 14.17
C GLY A 214 -16.22 1.20 14.09
N THR A 215 -16.16 0.62 12.88
CA THR A 215 -16.03 -0.81 12.63
C THR A 215 -14.63 -1.31 12.89
N ALA A 216 -13.61 -0.48 12.61
CA ALA A 216 -12.22 -0.82 12.85
C ALA A 216 -11.42 0.35 13.41
N SER A 217 -10.34 0.04 14.10
CA SER A 217 -9.28 0.96 14.50
C SER A 217 -8.01 0.67 13.72
N VAL A 218 -7.26 1.71 13.36
CA VAL A 218 -6.01 1.57 12.60
C VAL A 218 -4.88 2.25 13.36
N ARG A 219 -3.98 1.46 13.94
CA ARG A 219 -2.78 1.96 14.61
C ARG A 219 -1.80 2.51 13.60
N VAL A 220 -1.36 3.76 13.78
CA VAL A 220 -0.29 4.35 12.98
C VAL A 220 1.06 4.02 13.59
N LEU A 221 1.80 3.15 12.91
CA LEU A 221 3.16 2.78 13.27
C LEU A 221 4.12 3.72 12.54
N ARG A 222 5.12 4.24 13.23
CA ARG A 222 6.11 5.15 12.64
C ARG A 222 7.39 4.38 12.33
N SER A 223 7.92 4.56 11.13
CA SER A 223 9.20 3.99 10.71
C SER A 223 10.25 5.10 10.49
N PRO A 224 11.49 4.92 10.97
CA PRO A 224 12.60 5.81 10.61
C PRO A 224 13.14 5.53 9.21
N ALA A 225 12.65 4.49 8.52
CA ALA A 225 13.13 4.12 7.20
C ALA A 225 12.90 5.22 6.17
N GLN A 226 13.76 5.25 5.17
CA GLN A 226 13.55 6.00 3.94
C GLN A 226 12.67 5.14 3.02
N TRP A 227 11.63 5.72 2.48
CA TRP A 227 10.86 5.13 1.40
C TRP A 227 11.43 5.61 0.06
N PHE A 228 11.41 4.73 -0.94
CA PHE A 228 11.74 5.07 -2.33
C PHE A 228 10.73 4.43 -3.26
N GLY A 229 10.14 5.24 -4.14
CA GLY A 229 9.43 4.81 -5.34
C GLY A 229 10.13 5.33 -6.58
N VAL A 230 9.70 4.89 -7.74
CA VAL A 230 10.13 5.41 -9.03
C VAL A 230 8.93 6.08 -9.69
N THR A 231 8.59 7.27 -9.20
CA THR A 231 7.51 8.09 -9.76
C THR A 231 7.96 8.63 -11.14
N TYR A 232 9.20 9.08 -11.22
CA TYR A 232 9.84 9.55 -12.44
C TYR A 232 11.00 8.63 -12.82
N LYS A 233 11.31 8.49 -14.11
CA LYS A 233 12.47 7.69 -14.57
C LYS A 233 13.78 8.16 -13.96
N GLU A 234 13.86 9.46 -13.70
CA GLU A 234 14.99 10.19 -13.12
C GLU A 234 15.21 9.83 -11.64
N ASP A 235 14.22 9.29 -10.94
CA ASP A 235 14.36 8.82 -9.55
C ASP A 235 15.20 7.53 -9.46
N LYS A 236 15.26 6.72 -10.52
CA LYS A 236 15.96 5.43 -10.51
C LYS A 236 17.45 5.53 -10.18
N PRO A 237 18.24 6.45 -10.74
CA PRO A 237 19.65 6.61 -10.37
C PRO A 237 19.85 6.93 -8.88
N LEU A 238 18.99 7.77 -8.31
CA LEU A 238 19.01 8.13 -6.89
C LEU A 238 18.70 6.90 -6.01
N LEU A 239 17.66 6.13 -6.34
CA LEU A 239 17.33 4.88 -5.66
C LEU A 239 18.52 3.92 -5.67
N VAL A 240 19.14 3.68 -6.83
CA VAL A 240 20.31 2.78 -6.96
C VAL A 240 21.48 3.28 -6.11
N ALA A 241 21.75 4.59 -6.11
CA ALA A 241 22.84 5.19 -5.31
C ALA A 241 22.60 5.01 -3.81
N ASN A 242 21.35 5.20 -3.35
CA ASN A 242 20.98 5.00 -1.95
C ASN A 242 21.05 3.54 -1.52
N LEU A 243 20.59 2.60 -2.34
CA LEU A 243 20.74 1.16 -2.07
C LEU A 243 22.22 0.76 -1.96
N LYS A 244 23.08 1.26 -2.85
CA LYS A 244 24.54 1.04 -2.76
C LYS A 244 25.14 1.61 -1.47
N LYS A 245 24.68 2.78 -1.00
CA LYS A 245 25.11 3.34 0.30
C LYS A 245 24.70 2.44 1.46
N MET A 246 23.47 1.91 1.44
CA MET A 246 22.97 1.00 2.47
C MET A 246 23.75 -0.31 2.50
N ILE A 247 24.11 -0.86 1.34
CA ILE A 247 24.96 -2.06 1.23
C ILE A 247 26.35 -1.78 1.81
N ARG A 248 26.99 -0.67 1.44
CA ARG A 248 28.30 -0.28 1.99
C ARG A 248 28.28 -0.05 3.49
N ALA A 249 27.16 0.41 4.04
CA ALA A 249 26.96 0.60 5.47
C ALA A 249 26.60 -0.71 6.21
N GLY A 250 26.52 -1.87 5.52
CA GLY A 250 26.17 -3.15 6.10
C GLY A 250 24.71 -3.31 6.50
N ILE A 251 23.83 -2.38 6.09
CA ILE A 251 22.38 -2.44 6.35
C ILE A 251 21.75 -3.56 5.53
N TYR A 252 22.22 -3.76 4.30
CA TYR A 252 21.85 -4.86 3.42
C TYR A 252 23.09 -5.65 3.00
N PRO A 253 22.98 -6.97 2.80
CA PRO A 253 24.07 -7.76 2.24
C PRO A 253 24.28 -7.39 0.76
N GLU A 254 25.50 -7.58 0.27
CA GLU A 254 25.82 -7.36 -1.15
C GLU A 254 24.99 -8.26 -2.07
N TYR A 255 24.66 -9.45 -1.59
CA TYR A 255 23.83 -10.43 -2.30
C TYR A 255 22.66 -10.85 -1.41
N LEU A 256 21.47 -10.41 -1.77
CA LEU A 256 20.23 -10.68 -1.02
C LEU A 256 19.81 -12.17 -1.09
N TRP A 257 20.17 -12.86 -2.14
CA TRP A 257 19.61 -14.17 -2.52
C TRP A 257 20.67 -15.26 -2.56
N ARG A 258 21.48 -15.33 -1.52
CA ARG A 258 22.45 -16.42 -1.33
C ARG A 258 21.89 -17.55 -0.49
#